data_db7569716cf600dfe9dfa114d0f0a6b5
#
_entry.id   db7569716cf600dfe9dfa114d0f0a6b5
#
_cell.length_a   1.000
_cell.length_b   1.000
_cell.length_c   1.000
_cell.angle_alpha   90.00
_cell.angle_beta   90.00
_cell.angle_gamma   90.00
#
_symmetry.space_group_name_H-M   'P 1'
#
loop_
_entity.id
_entity.type
_entity.pdbx_description
1 polymer ?
#
loop_
_entity_poly.entity_id
_entity_poly.type
_entity_poly.pdbx_seq_one_letter_code
_entity_poly.pdbx_strand_id
1 'polypeptide(L)'
;QSAAATQARMRSFTYEGPIVWRTFGEYLENIESGGITANIASFVGHNAIRTAAGLLGDEEVTDFHLQSMASFLAEAMESGAIGMSTGLEYTPGIFGTPRELQYLAKELGKHDGIYASHIRNRDAKIFESVQELIDLAKIGGISAQISHLNVRHDTNAPERAWERSVEMMKKAQSEGFDIEADTTPFKHGIGKMTGILPRWLIDEGYPEVAKALKDNLVRDRLREDCDRYWRFIHKGQWHRVLLQSSPHLPEYNGLSFPEIAKLHKKDEWDCFFDILQASGPEMDDLILVGELFTEEHLAEMVSHPDFSLGVD
;
A
#
# COMPACT_ATOMS: atom_id res chain seq x y z
N GLN A 1 -4.47 -7.70 17.60
CA GLN A 1 -5.50 -6.68 17.28
C GLN A 1 -6.74 -6.99 18.11
N SER A 2 -7.46 -5.94 18.55
CA SER A 2 -8.83 -6.20 19.00
C SER A 2 -9.64 -6.67 17.78
N ALA A 3 -10.51 -7.65 17.98
CA ALA A 3 -11.42 -8.14 16.91
C ALA A 3 -12.18 -6.98 16.25
N ALA A 4 -12.50 -5.92 17.01
CA ALA A 4 -13.17 -4.71 16.51
C ALA A 4 -12.31 -3.91 15.50
N ALA A 5 -11.01 -3.74 15.75
CA ALA A 5 -10.13 -3.02 14.82
C ALA A 5 -9.90 -3.81 13.52
N THR A 6 -9.75 -5.14 13.63
CA THR A 6 -9.67 -6.02 12.46
C THR A 6 -10.99 -6.00 11.68
N GLN A 7 -12.13 -6.07 12.36
CA GLN A 7 -13.45 -6.00 11.76
C GLN A 7 -13.68 -4.70 10.99
N ALA A 8 -13.30 -3.54 11.56
CA ALA A 8 -13.40 -2.26 10.91
C ALA A 8 -12.56 -2.20 9.63
N ARG A 9 -11.34 -2.75 9.66
CA ARG A 9 -10.46 -2.83 8.49
C ARG A 9 -11.01 -3.77 7.42
N MET A 10 -11.55 -4.92 7.80
CA MET A 10 -12.10 -5.91 6.85
C MET A 10 -13.37 -5.40 6.14
N ARG A 11 -14.14 -4.52 6.77
CA ARG A 11 -15.30 -3.87 6.11
C ARG A 11 -14.89 -3.03 4.91
N SER A 12 -13.72 -2.38 4.96
CA SER A 12 -13.21 -1.63 3.80
C SER A 12 -12.86 -2.51 2.60
N PHE A 13 -12.76 -3.84 2.81
CA PHE A 13 -12.61 -4.87 1.77
C PHE A 13 -13.89 -5.67 1.54
N THR A 14 -15.06 -5.10 1.87
CA THR A 14 -16.39 -5.72 1.68
C THR A 14 -16.65 -7.00 2.48
N TYR A 15 -15.84 -7.30 3.51
CA TYR A 15 -16.09 -8.43 4.39
C TYR A 15 -16.95 -8.01 5.59
N GLU A 16 -18.18 -8.49 5.63
CA GLU A 16 -19.16 -8.17 6.68
C GLU A 16 -19.29 -9.28 7.75
N GLY A 17 -18.65 -10.44 7.52
CA GLY A 17 -18.69 -11.56 8.45
C GLY A 17 -17.96 -11.26 9.78
N PRO A 18 -18.24 -12.01 10.85
CA PRO A 18 -17.53 -11.86 12.11
C PRO A 18 -16.08 -12.37 11.98
N ILE A 19 -15.12 -11.67 12.61
CA ILE A 19 -13.75 -12.17 12.74
C ILE A 19 -13.73 -13.16 13.89
N VAL A 20 -13.63 -14.45 13.58
CA VAL A 20 -13.64 -15.55 14.55
C VAL A 20 -12.27 -16.17 14.79
N TRP A 21 -11.27 -15.79 14.02
CA TRP A 21 -9.88 -16.27 14.14
C TRP A 21 -8.98 -15.25 14.85
N ARG A 22 -7.94 -15.76 15.52
CA ARG A 22 -6.91 -14.98 16.25
C ARG A 22 -5.50 -15.28 15.79
N THR A 23 -5.26 -16.49 15.29
CA THR A 23 -3.99 -16.95 14.75
C THR A 23 -4.07 -17.09 13.24
N PHE A 24 -2.91 -17.25 12.58
CA PHE A 24 -2.87 -17.49 11.14
C PHE A 24 -3.45 -18.87 10.80
N GLY A 25 -3.18 -19.88 11.62
CA GLY A 25 -3.75 -21.22 11.46
C GLY A 25 -5.28 -21.20 11.52
N GLU A 26 -5.88 -20.56 12.53
CA GLU A 26 -7.33 -20.41 12.64
C GLU A 26 -7.93 -19.66 11.42
N TYR A 27 -7.21 -18.70 10.85
CA TYR A 27 -7.62 -18.02 9.62
C TYR A 27 -7.69 -19.00 8.43
N LEU A 28 -6.67 -19.84 8.23
CA LEU A 28 -6.65 -20.85 7.17
C LEU A 28 -7.77 -21.91 7.39
N GLU A 29 -7.95 -22.39 8.60
CA GLU A 29 -9.04 -23.32 8.97
C GLU A 29 -10.42 -22.72 8.69
N ASN A 30 -10.60 -21.42 8.98
CA ASN A 30 -11.86 -20.72 8.69
C ASN A 30 -12.14 -20.65 7.19
N ILE A 31 -11.12 -20.39 6.36
CA ILE A 31 -11.24 -20.40 4.90
C ILE A 31 -11.62 -21.81 4.41
N GLU A 32 -10.90 -22.83 4.84
CA GLU A 32 -11.11 -24.20 4.42
C GLU A 32 -12.50 -24.71 4.81
N SER A 33 -12.94 -24.44 6.04
CA SER A 33 -14.26 -24.84 6.54
C SER A 33 -15.41 -24.13 5.82
N GLY A 34 -15.21 -22.92 5.32
CA GLY A 34 -16.18 -22.18 4.51
C GLY A 34 -16.38 -22.75 3.10
N GLY A 35 -15.47 -23.60 2.65
CA GLY A 35 -15.44 -24.14 1.29
C GLY A 35 -14.89 -23.11 0.29
N ILE A 36 -13.87 -23.50 -0.44
CA ILE A 36 -13.19 -22.69 -1.47
C ILE A 36 -13.18 -23.45 -2.79
N THR A 37 -13.32 -22.71 -3.89
CA THR A 37 -13.31 -23.30 -5.25
C THR A 37 -11.92 -23.33 -5.87
N ALA A 38 -10.98 -22.55 -5.35
CA ALA A 38 -9.61 -22.47 -5.82
C ALA A 38 -8.63 -22.82 -4.69
N ASN A 39 -7.45 -23.31 -5.03
CA ASN A 39 -6.35 -23.45 -4.07
C ASN A 39 -5.89 -22.06 -3.63
N ILE A 40 -5.62 -21.90 -2.34
CA ILE A 40 -5.13 -20.64 -1.76
C ILE A 40 -3.76 -20.88 -1.13
N ALA A 41 -2.81 -20.02 -1.46
CA ALA A 41 -1.54 -19.86 -0.75
C ALA A 41 -1.50 -18.44 -0.20
N SER A 42 -1.16 -18.27 1.08
CA SER A 42 -1.26 -16.97 1.74
C SER A 42 0.04 -16.55 2.41
N PHE A 43 0.38 -15.28 2.27
CA PHE A 43 1.42 -14.63 3.05
C PHE A 43 0.89 -14.14 4.39
N VAL A 44 1.72 -14.13 5.41
CA VAL A 44 1.44 -13.33 6.61
C VAL A 44 1.89 -11.89 6.38
N GLY A 45 1.01 -10.93 6.65
CA GLY A 45 1.29 -9.51 6.42
C GLY A 45 2.12 -8.88 7.54
N HIS A 46 3.22 -8.22 7.23
CA HIS A 46 4.05 -7.46 8.16
C HIS A 46 3.24 -6.42 8.96
N ASN A 47 2.31 -5.71 8.31
CA ASN A 47 1.43 -4.76 9.00
C ASN A 47 0.59 -5.44 10.08
N ALA A 48 0.13 -6.66 9.85
CA ALA A 48 -0.59 -7.44 10.85
C ALA A 48 0.32 -7.86 12.01
N ILE A 49 1.53 -8.31 11.70
CA ILE A 49 2.57 -8.69 12.68
C ILE A 49 2.93 -7.48 13.56
N ARG A 50 3.22 -6.29 12.95
CA ARG A 50 3.50 -5.05 13.69
C ARG A 50 2.36 -4.71 14.64
N THR A 51 1.13 -4.72 14.12
CA THR A 51 -0.06 -4.40 14.92
C THR A 51 -0.26 -5.39 16.07
N ALA A 52 -0.01 -6.68 15.84
CA ALA A 52 -0.09 -7.71 16.88
C ALA A 52 0.97 -7.51 17.98
N ALA A 53 2.15 -7.00 17.61
CA ALA A 53 3.21 -6.63 18.54
C ALA A 53 2.97 -5.29 19.26
N GLY A 54 1.87 -4.57 18.95
CA GLY A 54 1.52 -3.28 19.56
C GLY A 54 2.11 -2.05 18.88
N LEU A 55 2.73 -2.20 17.71
CA LEU A 55 3.34 -1.12 16.92
C LEU A 55 2.35 -0.61 15.87
N LEU A 56 1.72 0.52 16.11
CA LEU A 56 0.70 1.12 15.25
C LEU A 56 1.20 2.32 14.44
N GLY A 57 2.28 2.95 14.88
CA GLY A 57 2.86 4.17 14.32
C GLY A 57 4.38 4.13 14.34
N ASP A 58 4.99 5.24 14.73
CA ASP A 58 6.43 5.50 14.79
C ASP A 58 7.05 5.19 16.17
N GLU A 59 6.38 4.35 16.96
CA GLU A 59 6.89 3.94 18.26
C GLU A 59 8.28 3.28 18.12
N GLU A 60 9.13 3.44 19.13
CA GLU A 60 10.44 2.82 19.18
C GLU A 60 10.35 1.28 19.17
N VAL A 61 11.03 0.67 18.20
CA VAL A 61 11.07 -0.79 18.06
C VAL A 61 12.13 -1.37 19.00
N THR A 62 11.69 -1.95 20.11
CA THR A 62 12.56 -2.60 21.11
C THR A 62 12.87 -4.05 20.74
N ASP A 63 13.82 -4.68 21.44
CA ASP A 63 14.13 -6.11 21.26
C ASP A 63 12.92 -6.99 21.59
N PHE A 64 12.08 -6.59 22.55
CA PHE A 64 10.84 -7.29 22.86
C PHE A 64 9.88 -7.29 21.66
N HIS A 65 9.73 -6.14 21.00
CA HIS A 65 8.90 -6.06 19.79
C HIS A 65 9.44 -6.93 18.66
N LEU A 66 10.77 -6.93 18.42
CA LEU A 66 11.40 -7.78 17.43
C LEU A 66 11.17 -9.27 17.67
N GLN A 67 11.34 -9.72 18.93
CA GLN A 67 11.09 -11.10 19.31
C GLN A 67 9.61 -11.48 19.16
N SER A 68 8.70 -10.60 19.57
CA SER A 68 7.26 -10.82 19.42
C SER A 68 6.86 -10.96 17.96
N MET A 69 7.34 -10.05 17.09
CA MET A 69 7.06 -10.10 15.65
C MET A 69 7.62 -11.38 15.01
N ALA A 70 8.84 -11.78 15.37
CA ALA A 70 9.44 -13.02 14.88
C ALA A 70 8.65 -14.25 15.33
N SER A 71 8.14 -14.26 16.59
CA SER A 71 7.28 -15.35 17.07
C SER A 71 5.97 -15.45 16.30
N PHE A 72 5.32 -14.32 15.96
CA PHE A 72 4.11 -14.32 15.10
C PHE A 72 4.41 -14.78 13.67
N LEU A 73 5.58 -14.40 13.13
CA LEU A 73 6.02 -14.87 11.82
C LEU A 73 6.25 -16.37 11.82
N ALA A 74 6.99 -16.90 12.82
CA ALA A 74 7.27 -18.32 12.95
C ALA A 74 5.96 -19.13 13.09
N GLU A 75 5.04 -18.69 13.96
CA GLU A 75 3.72 -19.32 14.12
C GLU A 75 2.95 -19.38 12.78
N ALA A 76 2.94 -18.28 12.02
CA ALA A 76 2.27 -18.25 10.74
C ALA A 76 2.92 -19.20 9.72
N MET A 77 4.26 -19.26 9.66
CA MET A 77 5.00 -20.17 8.78
C MET A 77 4.75 -21.64 9.15
N GLU A 78 4.77 -21.97 10.43
CA GLU A 78 4.44 -23.32 10.93
C GLU A 78 2.99 -23.72 10.64
N SER A 79 2.08 -22.74 10.56
CA SER A 79 0.67 -22.93 10.23
C SER A 79 0.40 -23.03 8.73
N GLY A 80 1.39 -22.81 7.86
CA GLY A 80 1.26 -22.97 6.41
C GLY A 80 1.25 -21.67 5.61
N ALA A 81 1.71 -20.54 6.18
CA ALA A 81 2.03 -19.37 5.38
C ALA A 81 3.18 -19.69 4.41
N ILE A 82 3.09 -19.19 3.18
CA ILE A 82 4.17 -19.38 2.19
C ILE A 82 5.31 -18.36 2.35
N GLY A 83 5.13 -17.36 3.21
CA GLY A 83 6.09 -16.30 3.42
C GLY A 83 5.51 -15.09 4.12
N MET A 84 6.25 -13.98 4.07
CA MET A 84 5.86 -12.69 4.63
C MET A 84 5.70 -11.65 3.53
N SER A 85 4.59 -10.90 3.57
CA SER A 85 4.39 -9.73 2.69
C SER A 85 4.53 -8.42 3.46
N THR A 86 5.02 -7.37 2.77
CA THR A 86 5.09 -6.01 3.33
C THR A 86 4.39 -5.01 2.42
N GLY A 87 3.81 -3.97 3.02
CA GLY A 87 3.33 -2.78 2.33
C GLY A 87 3.99 -1.55 2.96
N LEU A 88 5.19 -1.20 2.48
CA LEU A 88 6.05 -0.20 3.11
C LEU A 88 5.68 1.26 2.76
N GLU A 89 4.71 1.46 1.89
CA GLU A 89 4.06 2.75 1.65
C GLU A 89 2.90 3.03 2.64
N TYR A 90 2.42 2.01 3.39
CA TYR A 90 1.21 2.07 4.20
C TYR A 90 1.48 1.99 5.70
N THR A 91 0.65 2.65 6.49
CA THR A 91 0.68 2.52 7.96
C THR A 91 0.15 1.13 8.37
N PRO A 92 0.78 0.43 9.33
CA PRO A 92 1.97 0.83 10.10
C PRO A 92 3.31 0.45 9.45
N GLY A 93 3.35 -0.23 8.32
CA GLY A 93 4.56 -0.73 7.64
C GLY A 93 5.55 0.36 7.22
N ILE A 94 5.06 1.56 6.93
CA ILE A 94 5.90 2.71 6.56
C ILE A 94 6.92 3.06 7.66
N PHE A 95 6.63 2.69 8.93
CA PHE A 95 7.53 2.87 10.08
C PHE A 95 8.49 1.70 10.28
N GLY A 96 8.36 0.63 9.49
CA GLY A 96 9.26 -0.51 9.52
C GLY A 96 10.71 -0.06 9.32
N THR A 97 11.55 -0.23 10.35
CA THR A 97 12.95 0.17 10.31
C THR A 97 13.79 -0.89 9.57
N PRO A 98 14.96 -0.52 9.00
CA PRO A 98 15.87 -1.50 8.42
C PRO A 98 16.24 -2.64 9.40
N ARG A 99 16.45 -2.32 10.69
CA ARG A 99 16.73 -3.30 11.75
C ARG A 99 15.60 -4.32 11.89
N GLU A 100 14.36 -3.84 11.92
CA GLU A 100 13.17 -4.65 12.03
C GLU A 100 13.02 -5.60 10.83
N LEU A 101 13.08 -5.05 9.61
CA LEU A 101 12.93 -5.84 8.40
C LEU A 101 14.04 -6.88 8.25
N GLN A 102 15.29 -6.53 8.56
CA GLN A 102 16.41 -7.47 8.56
C GLN A 102 16.25 -8.58 9.60
N TYR A 103 15.71 -8.26 10.77
CA TYR A 103 15.44 -9.25 11.81
C TYR A 103 14.39 -10.27 11.34
N LEU A 104 13.30 -9.78 10.75
CA LEU A 104 12.24 -10.62 10.20
C LEU A 104 12.68 -11.40 8.95
N ALA A 105 13.50 -10.83 8.08
CA ALA A 105 14.05 -11.54 6.93
C ALA A 105 14.92 -12.75 7.36
N LYS A 106 15.74 -12.60 8.41
CA LYS A 106 16.51 -13.70 8.98
C LYS A 106 15.61 -14.77 9.61
N GLU A 107 14.52 -14.36 10.26
CA GLU A 107 13.55 -15.31 10.79
C GLU A 107 12.87 -16.08 9.67
N LEU A 108 12.41 -15.37 8.62
CA LEU A 108 11.78 -15.96 7.46
C LEU A 108 12.68 -17.00 6.76
N GLY A 109 13.99 -16.73 6.68
CA GLY A 109 14.97 -17.63 6.10
C GLY A 109 15.11 -18.98 6.83
N LYS A 110 14.76 -19.05 8.13
CA LYS A 110 14.75 -20.34 8.86
C LYS A 110 13.62 -21.28 8.41
N HIS A 111 12.63 -20.73 7.72
CA HIS A 111 11.44 -21.42 7.26
C HIS A 111 11.37 -21.57 5.73
N ASP A 112 12.46 -21.24 5.01
CA ASP A 112 12.52 -21.22 3.54
C ASP A 112 11.35 -20.43 2.91
N GLY A 113 10.92 -19.36 3.59
CA GLY A 113 9.76 -18.55 3.17
C GLY A 113 10.10 -17.52 2.11
N ILE A 114 9.07 -17.10 1.35
CA ILE A 114 9.17 -16.08 0.31
C ILE A 114 8.90 -14.69 0.92
N TYR A 115 9.66 -13.68 0.50
CA TYR A 115 9.41 -12.28 0.86
C TYR A 115 8.77 -11.52 -0.30
N ALA A 116 7.53 -11.05 -0.17
CA ALA A 116 6.86 -10.22 -1.17
C ALA A 116 6.71 -8.79 -0.66
N SER A 117 6.96 -7.78 -1.49
CA SER A 117 6.90 -6.40 -1.04
C SER A 117 6.27 -5.43 -2.04
N HIS A 118 5.19 -4.77 -1.60
CA HIS A 118 4.92 -3.42 -2.04
C HIS A 118 6.01 -2.51 -1.47
N ILE A 119 7.00 -2.20 -2.28
CA ILE A 119 8.22 -1.51 -1.87
C ILE A 119 7.94 -0.09 -1.35
N ARG A 120 8.86 0.46 -0.59
CA ARG A 120 8.70 1.70 0.18
C ARG A 120 8.41 2.94 -0.67
N ASN A 121 8.86 2.95 -1.92
CA ASN A 121 8.63 4.05 -2.85
C ASN A 121 8.77 3.57 -4.29
N ARG A 122 7.87 4.01 -5.18
CA ARG A 122 7.87 3.68 -6.62
C ARG A 122 7.98 4.91 -7.51
N ASP A 123 8.53 5.98 -6.97
CA ASP A 123 8.78 7.23 -7.67
C ASP A 123 10.19 7.77 -7.37
N ALA A 124 10.34 8.91 -6.72
CA ALA A 124 11.63 9.58 -6.52
C ALA A 124 12.72 8.72 -5.84
N LYS A 125 12.36 7.72 -5.02
CA LYS A 125 13.27 6.83 -4.26
C LYS A 125 13.13 5.36 -4.63
N ILE A 126 12.74 5.07 -5.87
CA ILE A 126 12.51 3.69 -6.31
C ILE A 126 13.77 2.82 -6.22
N PHE A 127 14.95 3.38 -6.55
CA PHE A 127 16.20 2.61 -6.54
C PHE A 127 16.59 2.17 -5.13
N GLU A 128 16.45 3.07 -4.15
CA GLU A 128 16.69 2.74 -2.74
C GLU A 128 15.72 1.68 -2.26
N SER A 129 14.47 1.72 -2.71
CA SER A 129 13.44 0.76 -2.32
C SER A 129 13.65 -0.63 -2.94
N VAL A 130 14.07 -0.69 -4.20
CA VAL A 130 14.46 -1.94 -4.86
C VAL A 130 15.70 -2.53 -4.20
N GLN A 131 16.70 -1.69 -3.87
CA GLN A 131 17.90 -2.13 -3.17
C GLN A 131 17.59 -2.66 -1.76
N GLU A 132 16.68 -2.00 -1.02
CA GLU A 132 16.22 -2.48 0.30
C GLU A 132 15.69 -3.92 0.21
N LEU A 133 14.84 -4.22 -0.78
CA LEU A 133 14.32 -5.58 -0.98
C LEU A 133 15.44 -6.57 -1.32
N ILE A 134 16.34 -6.22 -2.25
CA ILE A 134 17.48 -7.06 -2.63
C ILE A 134 18.36 -7.36 -1.41
N ASP A 135 18.63 -6.36 -0.58
CA ASP A 135 19.45 -6.54 0.63
C ASP A 135 18.76 -7.45 1.65
N LEU A 136 17.44 -7.34 1.80
CA LEU A 136 16.66 -8.22 2.67
C LEU A 136 16.68 -9.66 2.18
N ALA A 137 16.53 -9.89 0.88
CA ALA A 137 16.65 -11.22 0.28
C ALA A 137 18.04 -11.82 0.55
N LYS A 138 19.10 -11.04 0.36
CA LYS A 138 20.49 -11.45 0.65
C LYS A 138 20.73 -11.78 2.12
N ILE A 139 20.25 -10.92 3.02
CA ILE A 139 20.41 -11.08 4.49
C ILE A 139 19.66 -12.30 5.01
N GLY A 140 18.47 -12.55 4.49
CA GLY A 140 17.63 -13.69 4.88
C GLY A 140 18.00 -14.99 4.18
N GLY A 141 18.70 -14.93 3.04
CA GLY A 141 18.91 -16.08 2.16
C GLY A 141 17.60 -16.61 1.59
N ILE A 142 16.67 -15.70 1.21
CA ILE A 142 15.29 -15.98 0.84
C ILE A 142 14.99 -15.55 -0.59
N SER A 143 14.02 -16.24 -1.21
CA SER A 143 13.40 -15.76 -2.46
C SER A 143 12.61 -14.49 -2.21
N ALA A 144 12.61 -13.54 -3.14
CA ALA A 144 11.89 -12.29 -2.99
C ALA A 144 11.12 -11.90 -4.25
N GLN A 145 9.95 -11.28 -4.03
CA GLN A 145 9.05 -10.78 -5.06
C GLN A 145 8.88 -9.26 -4.91
N ILE A 146 9.23 -8.50 -5.93
CA ILE A 146 8.87 -7.08 -6.02
C ILE A 146 7.45 -7.02 -6.54
N SER A 147 6.49 -6.77 -5.66
CA SER A 147 5.08 -6.68 -6.06
C SER A 147 4.85 -5.46 -6.94
N HIS A 148 4.10 -5.65 -8.04
CA HIS A 148 3.67 -4.60 -8.98
C HIS A 148 4.78 -3.56 -9.25
N LEU A 149 5.98 -4.02 -9.70
CA LEU A 149 7.10 -3.13 -10.05
C LEU A 149 6.72 -2.25 -11.25
N ASN A 150 6.34 -1.03 -10.94
CA ASN A 150 5.91 -0.04 -11.90
C ASN A 150 6.40 1.36 -11.48
N VAL A 151 6.33 2.31 -12.40
CA VAL A 151 6.65 3.71 -12.16
C VAL A 151 5.45 4.56 -12.56
N ARG A 152 4.91 5.29 -11.60
CA ARG A 152 3.78 6.19 -11.85
C ARG A 152 4.22 7.37 -12.71
N HIS A 153 3.42 7.70 -13.72
CA HIS A 153 3.72 8.81 -14.64
C HIS A 153 3.65 10.17 -13.91
N ASP A 154 4.64 11.02 -14.15
CA ASP A 154 4.76 12.38 -13.59
C ASP A 154 4.89 12.48 -12.06
N THR A 155 5.50 11.51 -11.41
CA THR A 155 5.69 11.48 -9.95
C THR A 155 7.11 11.82 -9.49
N ASN A 156 7.92 12.47 -10.33
CA ASN A 156 9.32 12.81 -10.06
C ASN A 156 10.25 11.59 -9.94
N ALA A 157 9.88 10.46 -10.55
CA ALA A 157 10.77 9.31 -10.66
C ALA A 157 12.04 9.70 -11.47
N PRO A 158 13.21 9.12 -11.16
CA PRO A 158 14.42 9.33 -11.93
C PRO A 158 14.23 8.89 -13.39
N GLU A 159 15.08 9.43 -14.28
CA GLU A 159 15.09 9.01 -15.69
C GLU A 159 15.34 7.51 -15.80
N ARG A 160 14.56 6.85 -16.67
CA ARG A 160 14.60 5.38 -16.87
C ARG A 160 14.44 4.59 -15.57
N ALA A 161 13.59 5.08 -14.67
CA ALA A 161 13.43 4.50 -13.34
C ALA A 161 13.02 3.02 -13.38
N TRP A 162 12.10 2.65 -14.27
CA TRP A 162 11.61 1.29 -14.37
C TRP A 162 12.68 0.36 -14.94
N GLU A 163 13.28 0.68 -16.09
CA GLU A 163 14.30 -0.14 -16.75
C GLU A 163 15.52 -0.35 -15.84
N ARG A 164 15.96 0.70 -15.13
CA ARG A 164 17.08 0.61 -14.19
C ARG A 164 16.73 -0.24 -12.97
N SER A 165 15.48 -0.22 -12.51
CA SER A 165 15.01 -1.12 -11.44
C SER A 165 15.02 -2.59 -11.91
N VAL A 166 14.61 -2.85 -13.14
CA VAL A 166 14.71 -4.18 -13.76
C VAL A 166 16.20 -4.61 -13.92
N GLU A 167 17.08 -3.68 -14.32
CA GLU A 167 18.53 -3.94 -14.40
C GLU A 167 19.10 -4.33 -13.01
N MET A 168 18.66 -3.66 -11.94
CA MET A 168 19.08 -4.00 -10.56
C MET A 168 18.61 -5.39 -10.16
N MET A 169 17.37 -5.76 -10.46
CA MET A 169 16.82 -7.10 -10.22
C MET A 169 17.62 -8.15 -10.99
N LYS A 170 17.83 -7.97 -12.30
CA LYS A 170 18.60 -8.89 -13.15
C LYS A 170 20.04 -9.06 -12.68
N LYS A 171 20.67 -7.99 -12.19
CA LYS A 171 21.99 -8.06 -11.59
C LYS A 171 21.98 -8.98 -10.35
N ALA A 172 21.02 -8.81 -9.44
CA ALA A 172 20.90 -9.68 -8.28
C ALA A 172 20.66 -11.15 -8.68
N GLN A 173 19.83 -11.42 -9.70
CA GLN A 173 19.63 -12.75 -10.26
C GLN A 173 20.94 -13.34 -10.80
N SER A 174 21.76 -12.54 -11.51
CA SER A 174 23.06 -12.99 -12.01
C SER A 174 24.08 -13.29 -10.90
N GLU A 175 23.89 -12.74 -9.72
CA GLU A 175 24.63 -13.02 -8.49
C GLU A 175 24.14 -14.27 -7.75
N GLY A 176 23.08 -14.92 -8.26
CA GLY A 176 22.52 -16.17 -7.73
C GLY A 176 21.39 -15.97 -6.72
N PHE A 177 20.82 -14.77 -6.61
CA PHE A 177 19.64 -14.50 -5.75
C PHE A 177 18.35 -14.70 -6.54
N ASP A 178 17.39 -15.36 -5.91
CA ASP A 178 16.06 -15.60 -6.47
C ASP A 178 15.16 -14.39 -6.18
N ILE A 179 15.12 -13.45 -7.14
CA ILE A 179 14.34 -12.23 -7.06
C ILE A 179 13.53 -12.06 -8.32
N GLU A 180 12.22 -11.97 -8.18
CA GLU A 180 11.29 -11.77 -9.27
C GLU A 180 10.45 -10.50 -9.09
N ALA A 181 9.69 -10.15 -10.11
CA ALA A 181 8.73 -9.06 -10.04
C ALA A 181 7.42 -9.44 -10.72
N ASP A 182 6.35 -8.79 -10.30
CA ASP A 182 5.08 -8.80 -11.03
C ASP A 182 4.65 -7.39 -11.41
N THR A 183 3.63 -7.29 -12.24
CA THR A 183 2.97 -6.05 -12.60
C THR A 183 1.47 -6.25 -12.71
N THR A 184 0.72 -5.16 -12.66
CA THR A 184 -0.73 -5.17 -12.89
C THR A 184 -1.06 -4.79 -14.34
N PRO A 185 -2.03 -5.48 -15.00
CA PRO A 185 -2.39 -5.17 -16.39
C PRO A 185 -3.38 -4.00 -16.48
N PHE A 186 -3.33 -3.05 -15.55
CA PHE A 186 -4.27 -1.95 -15.47
C PHE A 186 -3.55 -0.60 -15.57
N LYS A 187 -4.09 0.29 -16.40
CA LYS A 187 -3.60 1.67 -16.53
C LYS A 187 -3.92 2.54 -15.31
N HIS A 188 -4.96 2.16 -14.60
CA HIS A 188 -5.49 2.90 -13.46
C HIS A 188 -5.20 2.17 -12.14
N GLY A 189 -5.03 2.96 -11.10
CA GLY A 189 -4.98 2.46 -9.72
C GLY A 189 -6.10 3.03 -8.87
N ILE A 190 -6.47 2.30 -7.85
CA ILE A 190 -7.46 2.67 -6.85
C ILE A 190 -6.75 3.12 -5.59
N GLY A 191 -7.27 4.16 -4.94
CA GLY A 191 -6.73 4.62 -3.66
C GLY A 191 -7.79 5.34 -2.83
N LYS A 192 -7.60 5.33 -1.51
CA LYS A 192 -8.42 6.14 -0.63
C LYS A 192 -8.08 7.62 -0.81
N MET A 193 -9.10 8.46 -0.83
CA MET A 193 -8.92 9.91 -0.95
C MET A 193 -8.12 10.49 0.22
N THR A 194 -8.27 9.91 1.41
CA THR A 194 -7.48 10.25 2.60
C THR A 194 -5.99 9.91 2.47
N GLY A 195 -5.63 8.96 1.60
CA GLY A 195 -4.24 8.57 1.35
C GLY A 195 -3.38 9.70 0.75
N ILE A 196 -3.99 10.72 0.16
CA ILE A 196 -3.29 11.90 -0.36
C ILE A 196 -2.93 12.88 0.77
N LEU A 197 -3.67 12.86 1.88
CA LEU A 197 -3.47 13.79 3.00
C LEU A 197 -2.16 13.53 3.74
N PRO A 198 -1.46 14.59 4.16
CA PRO A 198 -0.23 14.46 4.93
C PRO A 198 -0.51 13.98 6.36
N ARG A 199 0.48 13.31 6.96
CA ARG A 199 0.37 12.72 8.29
C ARG A 199 0.03 13.72 9.39
N TRP A 200 0.64 14.90 9.36
CA TRP A 200 0.40 15.90 10.37
C TRP A 200 -1.09 16.29 10.52
N LEU A 201 -1.91 15.99 9.49
CA LEU A 201 -3.35 16.23 9.52
C LEU A 201 -4.12 14.96 9.93
N ILE A 202 -3.79 13.80 9.38
CA ILE A 202 -4.58 12.57 9.62
C ILE A 202 -4.33 11.94 10.99
N ASP A 203 -3.18 12.20 11.61
CA ASP A 203 -2.83 11.66 12.93
C ASP A 203 -3.77 12.14 14.05
N GLU A 204 -4.47 13.29 13.86
CA GLU A 204 -5.49 13.82 14.78
C GLU A 204 -6.86 13.10 14.65
N GLY A 205 -7.03 12.25 13.63
CA GLY A 205 -8.26 11.54 13.33
C GLY A 205 -9.23 12.31 12.43
N TYR A 206 -10.06 11.59 11.69
CA TYR A 206 -10.91 12.14 10.63
C TYR A 206 -11.90 13.21 11.08
N PRO A 207 -12.52 13.16 12.29
CA PRO A 207 -13.35 14.25 12.76
C PRO A 207 -12.61 15.59 12.88
N GLU A 208 -11.35 15.55 13.32
CA GLU A 208 -10.52 16.75 13.44
C GLU A 208 -10.02 17.22 12.06
N VAL A 209 -9.72 16.31 11.14
CA VAL A 209 -9.44 16.63 9.73
C VAL A 209 -10.61 17.44 9.14
N ALA A 210 -11.85 16.97 9.29
CA ALA A 210 -13.03 17.65 8.77
C ALA A 210 -13.21 19.05 9.36
N LYS A 211 -12.82 19.26 10.64
CA LYS A 211 -12.83 20.59 11.26
C LYS A 211 -11.73 21.49 10.71
N ALA A 212 -10.50 20.94 10.59
CA ALA A 212 -9.35 21.68 10.10
C ALA A 212 -9.54 22.16 8.65
N LEU A 213 -10.21 21.37 7.81
CA LEU A 213 -10.55 21.74 6.43
C LEU A 213 -11.50 22.92 6.28
N LYS A 214 -12.06 23.47 7.38
CA LYS A 214 -12.80 24.74 7.37
C LYS A 214 -11.90 25.97 7.35
N ASP A 215 -10.62 25.80 7.71
CA ASP A 215 -9.64 26.88 7.73
C ASP A 215 -8.91 26.95 6.39
N ASN A 216 -9.01 28.12 5.73
CA ASN A 216 -8.34 28.35 4.46
C ASN A 216 -6.81 28.26 4.57
N LEU A 217 -6.20 28.64 5.70
CA LEU A 217 -4.75 28.51 5.91
C LEU A 217 -4.31 27.04 5.92
N VAL A 218 -5.15 26.17 6.47
CA VAL A 218 -4.92 24.71 6.41
C VAL A 218 -5.03 24.21 4.98
N ARG A 219 -6.06 24.64 4.23
CA ARG A 219 -6.21 24.27 2.82
C ARG A 219 -5.03 24.75 1.96
N ASP A 220 -4.57 25.98 2.17
CA ASP A 220 -3.41 26.53 1.44
C ASP A 220 -2.15 25.68 1.70
N ARG A 221 -1.90 25.34 2.97
CA ARG A 221 -0.79 24.45 3.32
C ARG A 221 -0.94 23.06 2.69
N LEU A 222 -2.15 22.50 2.66
CA LEU A 222 -2.41 21.19 2.07
C LEU A 222 -2.16 21.15 0.56
N ARG A 223 -2.41 22.24 -0.16
CA ARG A 223 -2.08 22.35 -1.59
C ARG A 223 -0.60 22.11 -1.87
N GLU A 224 0.27 22.33 -0.90
CA GLU A 224 1.71 22.05 -0.99
C GLU A 224 2.08 20.67 -0.43
N ASP A 225 1.46 20.28 0.70
CA ASP A 225 1.82 19.09 1.49
C ASP A 225 1.12 17.79 1.07
N CYS A 226 0.00 17.86 0.32
CA CYS A 226 -0.73 16.69 -0.20
C CYS A 226 0.03 16.06 -1.36
N ASP A 227 0.92 15.09 -1.11
CA ASP A 227 1.83 14.72 -2.19
C ASP A 227 2.17 13.23 -2.35
N ARG A 228 1.65 12.36 -1.50
CA ARG A 228 2.24 11.02 -1.35
C ARG A 228 2.16 10.15 -2.59
N TYR A 229 0.96 10.04 -3.20
CA TYR A 229 0.74 9.03 -4.22
C TYR A 229 0.58 9.60 -5.63
N TRP A 230 -0.03 10.78 -5.73
CA TRP A 230 -0.52 11.28 -6.99
C TRP A 230 0.02 12.68 -7.27
N ARG A 231 1.34 12.80 -7.25
CA ARG A 231 2.05 14.09 -7.45
C ARG A 231 1.67 14.80 -8.74
N PHE A 232 1.14 14.10 -9.72
CA PHE A 232 0.64 14.70 -10.95
C PHE A 232 -0.51 15.70 -10.71
N ILE A 233 -1.25 15.62 -9.59
CA ILE A 233 -2.26 16.62 -9.24
C ILE A 233 -1.64 18.00 -8.97
N HIS A 234 -0.41 18.05 -8.44
CA HIS A 234 0.35 19.30 -8.26
C HIS A 234 0.80 19.92 -9.59
N LYS A 235 0.77 19.13 -10.67
CA LYS A 235 0.98 19.60 -12.04
C LYS A 235 -0.34 19.98 -12.75
N GLY A 236 -1.44 20.08 -12.00
CA GLY A 236 -2.77 20.40 -12.53
C GLY A 236 -3.44 19.28 -13.32
N GLN A 237 -2.95 18.04 -13.22
CA GLN A 237 -3.45 16.91 -14.02
C GLN A 237 -4.66 16.22 -13.35
N TRP A 238 -5.57 16.99 -12.81
CA TRP A 238 -6.76 16.51 -12.12
C TRP A 238 -7.73 15.72 -13.04
N HIS A 239 -7.64 15.87 -14.35
CA HIS A 239 -8.42 15.10 -15.32
C HIS A 239 -8.11 13.60 -15.26
N ARG A 240 -6.97 13.22 -14.65
CA ARG A 240 -6.55 11.84 -14.42
C ARG A 240 -7.19 11.21 -13.19
N VAL A 241 -7.96 11.97 -12.40
CA VAL A 241 -8.53 11.53 -11.13
C VAL A 241 -10.05 11.56 -11.19
N LEU A 242 -10.65 10.40 -10.93
CA LEU A 242 -12.10 10.23 -10.80
C LEU A 242 -12.44 9.96 -9.33
N LEU A 243 -13.55 10.53 -8.86
CA LEU A 243 -14.19 10.10 -7.62
C LEU A 243 -14.99 8.83 -7.89
N GLN A 244 -14.40 7.66 -7.55
CA GLN A 244 -15.02 6.37 -7.85
C GLN A 244 -16.19 6.07 -6.92
N SER A 245 -16.05 6.37 -5.65
CA SER A 245 -17.08 6.12 -4.66
C SER A 245 -17.11 7.22 -3.59
N SER A 246 -18.28 7.75 -3.36
CA SER A 246 -18.58 8.65 -2.25
C SER A 246 -19.96 8.29 -1.69
N PRO A 247 -20.04 7.58 -0.54
CA PRO A 247 -21.32 7.21 0.06
C PRO A 247 -22.24 8.39 0.37
N HIS A 248 -21.65 9.55 0.69
CA HIS A 248 -22.38 10.76 1.09
C HIS A 248 -22.68 11.73 -0.05
N LEU A 249 -22.00 11.59 -1.18
CA LEU A 249 -22.13 12.45 -2.36
C LEU A 249 -22.17 11.59 -3.63
N PRO A 250 -23.12 10.65 -3.73
CA PRO A 250 -23.15 9.65 -4.81
C PRO A 250 -23.32 10.27 -6.21
N GLU A 251 -23.83 11.50 -6.28
CA GLU A 251 -23.98 12.27 -7.52
C GLU A 251 -22.65 12.63 -8.18
N TYR A 252 -21.52 12.56 -7.45
CA TYR A 252 -20.18 12.79 -8.00
C TYR A 252 -19.47 11.51 -8.41
N ASN A 253 -20.04 10.34 -8.11
CA ASN A 253 -19.41 9.05 -8.47
C ASN A 253 -19.20 8.95 -9.98
N GLY A 254 -17.98 8.63 -10.38
CA GLY A 254 -17.55 8.52 -11.77
C GLY A 254 -17.17 9.85 -12.43
N LEU A 255 -17.30 11.00 -11.74
CA LEU A 255 -16.88 12.29 -12.27
C LEU A 255 -15.40 12.54 -12.00
N SER A 256 -14.74 13.19 -12.94
CA SER A 256 -13.39 13.75 -12.75
C SER A 256 -13.47 15.05 -11.91
N PHE A 257 -12.36 15.41 -11.26
CA PHE A 257 -12.31 16.65 -10.47
C PHE A 257 -12.56 17.92 -11.29
N PRO A 258 -12.10 18.07 -12.56
CA PRO A 258 -12.49 19.19 -13.40
C PRO A 258 -14.00 19.26 -13.69
N GLU A 259 -14.70 18.11 -13.82
CA GLU A 259 -16.16 18.12 -13.98
C GLU A 259 -16.86 18.59 -12.71
N ILE A 260 -16.43 18.11 -11.53
CA ILE A 260 -16.93 18.56 -10.21
C ILE A 260 -16.65 20.05 -10.01
N ALA A 261 -15.43 20.49 -10.31
CA ALA A 261 -15.01 21.90 -10.23
C ALA A 261 -15.90 22.83 -11.07
N LYS A 262 -16.23 22.39 -12.28
CA LYS A 262 -17.16 23.13 -13.17
C LYS A 262 -18.57 23.23 -12.60
N LEU A 263 -19.09 22.17 -11.96
CA LEU A 263 -20.42 22.18 -11.32
C LEU A 263 -20.48 23.20 -10.18
N HIS A 264 -19.41 23.31 -9.40
CA HIS A 264 -19.35 24.17 -8.22
C HIS A 264 -18.76 25.56 -8.46
N LYS A 265 -18.22 25.81 -9.67
CA LYS A 265 -17.48 27.04 -10.01
C LYS A 265 -16.32 27.31 -9.03
N LYS A 266 -15.62 26.26 -8.68
CA LYS A 266 -14.44 26.24 -7.79
C LYS A 266 -13.26 25.62 -8.52
N ASP A 267 -12.06 25.68 -7.93
CA ASP A 267 -10.93 24.88 -8.40
C ASP A 267 -11.01 23.41 -7.88
N GLU A 268 -10.20 22.55 -8.44
CA GLU A 268 -10.21 21.12 -8.14
C GLU A 268 -9.76 20.83 -6.71
N TRP A 269 -8.81 21.60 -6.17
CA TRP A 269 -8.36 21.47 -4.78
C TRP A 269 -9.48 21.79 -3.80
N ASP A 270 -10.22 22.88 -4.04
CA ASP A 270 -11.35 23.25 -3.18
C ASP A 270 -12.44 22.18 -3.22
N CYS A 271 -12.73 21.63 -4.39
CA CYS A 271 -13.68 20.52 -4.52
C CYS A 271 -13.19 19.27 -3.76
N PHE A 272 -11.91 18.96 -3.84
CA PHE A 272 -11.27 17.86 -3.10
C PHE A 272 -11.45 18.06 -1.58
N PHE A 273 -11.14 19.23 -1.06
CA PHE A 273 -11.30 19.51 0.36
C PHE A 273 -12.76 19.56 0.82
N ASP A 274 -13.66 20.08 0.00
CA ASP A 274 -15.10 20.14 0.31
C ASP A 274 -15.71 18.74 0.42
N ILE A 275 -15.32 17.81 -0.47
CA ILE A 275 -15.78 16.41 -0.44
C ILE A 275 -15.30 15.72 0.83
N LEU A 276 -14.01 15.85 1.19
CA LEU A 276 -13.47 15.33 2.44
C LEU A 276 -14.20 15.91 3.66
N GLN A 277 -14.37 17.23 3.68
CA GLN A 277 -15.06 17.92 4.79
C GLN A 277 -16.52 17.47 4.94
N ALA A 278 -17.25 17.33 3.84
CA ALA A 278 -18.64 16.88 3.83
C ALA A 278 -18.80 15.42 4.31
N SER A 279 -17.83 14.57 4.02
CA SER A 279 -17.83 13.18 4.46
C SER A 279 -17.46 13.01 5.95
N GLY A 280 -16.89 14.02 6.58
CA GLY A 280 -16.64 14.04 8.02
C GLY A 280 -15.84 12.83 8.50
N PRO A 281 -16.28 12.12 9.57
CA PRO A 281 -15.58 10.95 10.09
C PRO A 281 -15.52 9.76 9.12
N GLU A 282 -16.36 9.73 8.11
CA GLU A 282 -16.47 8.65 7.12
C GLU A 282 -15.68 8.94 5.83
N MET A 283 -14.79 9.96 5.86
CA MET A 283 -13.97 10.31 4.70
C MET A 283 -13.02 9.20 4.23
N ASP A 284 -12.76 8.18 5.05
CA ASP A 284 -11.98 7.01 4.67
C ASP A 284 -12.72 6.05 3.72
N ASP A 285 -14.02 6.24 3.54
CA ASP A 285 -14.84 5.50 2.58
C ASP A 285 -14.82 6.11 1.17
N LEU A 286 -14.18 7.27 1.02
CA LEU A 286 -14.00 7.93 -0.27
C LEU A 286 -12.91 7.23 -1.09
N ILE A 287 -13.28 6.73 -2.27
CA ILE A 287 -12.40 6.00 -3.17
C ILE A 287 -12.15 6.81 -4.45
N LEU A 288 -10.90 6.95 -4.80
CA LEU A 288 -10.44 7.55 -6.04
C LEU A 288 -9.94 6.49 -7.02
N VAL A 289 -10.12 6.75 -8.30
CA VAL A 289 -9.41 6.05 -9.39
C VAL A 289 -8.52 7.06 -10.10
N GLY A 290 -7.23 6.73 -10.23
CA GLY A 290 -6.26 7.56 -10.94
C GLY A 290 -5.65 6.85 -12.13
N GLU A 291 -5.50 7.56 -13.26
CA GLU A 291 -4.69 7.11 -14.36
C GLU A 291 -3.21 7.25 -13.98
N LEU A 292 -2.55 6.12 -13.69
CA LEU A 292 -1.21 6.11 -13.12
C LEU A 292 -0.11 5.89 -14.15
N PHE A 293 -0.42 5.21 -15.27
CA PHE A 293 0.56 4.78 -16.26
C PHE A 293 0.18 5.26 -17.65
N THR A 294 1.18 5.45 -18.52
CA THR A 294 0.95 5.64 -19.96
C THR A 294 0.65 4.30 -20.62
N GLU A 295 0.06 4.33 -21.81
CA GLU A 295 -0.19 3.11 -22.61
C GLU A 295 1.13 2.41 -22.96
N GLU A 296 2.17 3.19 -23.29
CA GLU A 296 3.48 2.67 -23.65
C GLU A 296 4.11 1.93 -22.45
N HIS A 297 4.10 2.54 -21.25
CA HIS A 297 4.66 1.91 -20.06
C HIS A 297 3.87 0.67 -19.64
N LEU A 298 2.54 0.71 -19.75
CA LEU A 298 1.70 -0.45 -19.49
C LEU A 298 2.05 -1.61 -20.44
N ALA A 299 2.15 -1.33 -21.74
CA ALA A 299 2.51 -2.34 -22.75
C ALA A 299 3.91 -2.94 -22.46
N GLU A 300 4.88 -2.11 -22.08
CA GLU A 300 6.23 -2.52 -21.71
C GLU A 300 6.23 -3.45 -20.50
N MET A 301 5.53 -3.09 -19.43
CA MET A 301 5.42 -3.91 -18.22
C MET A 301 4.75 -5.26 -18.47
N VAL A 302 3.62 -5.27 -19.18
CA VAL A 302 2.80 -6.48 -19.42
C VAL A 302 3.47 -7.45 -20.39
N SER A 303 4.28 -6.93 -21.33
CA SER A 303 5.00 -7.76 -22.31
C SER A 303 6.37 -8.24 -21.84
N HIS A 304 6.83 -7.82 -20.65
CA HIS A 304 8.16 -8.16 -20.16
C HIS A 304 8.24 -9.64 -19.78
N PRO A 305 9.21 -10.42 -20.34
CA PRO A 305 9.23 -11.89 -20.21
C PRO A 305 9.51 -12.38 -18.78
N ASP A 306 10.13 -11.55 -17.95
CA ASP A 306 10.52 -11.92 -16.58
C ASP A 306 9.51 -11.43 -15.53
N PHE A 307 8.33 -10.94 -15.96
CA PHE A 307 7.31 -10.44 -15.06
C PHE A 307 6.07 -11.34 -15.06
N SER A 308 5.60 -11.66 -13.88
CA SER A 308 4.28 -12.25 -13.69
C SER A 308 3.19 -11.16 -13.73
N LEU A 309 1.96 -11.54 -14.06
CA LEU A 309 0.80 -10.66 -13.97
C LEU A 309 0.08 -10.91 -12.65
N GLY A 310 -0.09 -9.84 -11.88
CA GLY A 310 -0.89 -9.79 -10.67
C GLY A 310 -2.12 -8.91 -10.85
N VAL A 311 -3.04 -8.96 -9.92
CA VAL A 311 -4.27 -8.13 -9.94
C VAL A 311 -4.33 -7.15 -8.78
N ASP A 312 -3.35 -7.20 -7.85
CA ASP A 312 -3.16 -6.34 -6.68
C ASP A 312 -4.34 -6.32 -5.70
#